data_bd13616e38349582e7018cc5f2805e98
#
_entry.id   bd13616e38349582e7018cc5f2805e98
#
_cell.length_a   1.000
_cell.length_b   1.000
_cell.length_c   1.000
_cell.angle_alpha   90.00
_cell.angle_beta   90.00
_cell.angle_gamma   90.00
#
_symmetry.space_group_name_H-M   'P 1'
#
loop_
_entity.id
_entity.type
_entity.pdbx_description
1 polymer ?
#
loop_
_entity_poly.entity_id
_entity_poly.type
_entity_poly.pdbx_seq_one_letter_code
_entity_poly.pdbx_strand_id
1 'polypeptide(L)'
;MKLFKRMRSDAITAAAVVALLVLTCSPHALAQDKSDKKKTLPAGTPVLWQEPGDIASRNLFLGPGGARMRPNLRRLTFIKEEKGGWSKKYRVRDASGRVWVAKIGKEAQSETASTRLLWAAGYMTEITYLAPRVSIPGKGVFENVRFEARPENIEREGMWEWENNPFVGTRELQGLKVLMVLLNNWDTKDENNVVMVAPARGGNELRYAISDLGATLGDTGKWPLLWRFTRSRNDPAGFRGDKLIDEIKDDGRVDFEFSGKKRGMFNDITVEQASWVGKLLSRLSDAQLRDAFRAANYNPAEVRTLTRALRARINELANLPRRAGRAKAVGR
;
A
#
# COMPACT_ATOMS: atom_id res chain seq x y z
N MET A 1 -2.50 -64.08 37.61
CA MET A 1 -1.31 -63.26 37.40
C MET A 1 -0.52 -63.81 36.19
N LYS A 2 -1.06 -63.72 34.98
CA LYS A 2 -0.40 -64.07 33.70
C LYS A 2 -1.31 -63.60 32.57
N LEU A 3 -1.44 -62.26 32.37
CA LEU A 3 -2.17 -61.73 31.17
C LEU A 3 -1.78 -60.29 30.86
N PHE A 4 -0.54 -59.88 31.11
CA PHE A 4 -0.10 -58.50 30.80
C PHE A 4 1.32 -58.47 30.18
N LYS A 5 1.59 -59.34 29.20
CA LYS A 5 2.92 -59.35 28.57
C LYS A 5 2.87 -59.70 27.06
N ARG A 6 1.83 -59.26 26.33
CA ARG A 6 1.74 -59.55 24.88
C ARG A 6 1.14 -58.41 24.03
N MET A 7 1.26 -57.16 24.43
CA MET A 7 0.78 -56.00 23.65
C MET A 7 1.80 -54.85 23.55
N ARG A 8 3.09 -55.18 23.38
CA ARG A 8 4.12 -54.13 23.13
C ARG A 8 5.04 -54.45 21.94
N SER A 9 4.72 -55.42 21.11
CA SER A 9 5.57 -55.80 19.97
C SER A 9 5.01 -55.33 18.62
N ASP A 10 3.69 -55.02 18.49
CA ASP A 10 3.09 -54.79 17.18
C ASP A 10 2.86 -53.35 16.81
N ALA A 11 3.22 -52.38 17.70
CA ALA A 11 3.07 -50.96 17.43
C ALA A 11 4.32 -50.29 16.84
N ILE A 12 5.45 -50.97 16.73
CA ILE A 12 6.72 -50.39 16.19
C ILE A 12 6.95 -50.74 14.72
N THR A 13 6.24 -51.74 14.19
CA THR A 13 6.40 -52.17 12.79
C THR A 13 5.47 -51.45 11.80
N ALA A 14 4.44 -50.75 12.25
CA ALA A 14 3.52 -50.01 11.37
C ALA A 14 3.98 -48.56 11.02
N ALA A 15 4.94 -48.01 11.77
CA ALA A 15 5.43 -46.64 11.52
C ALA A 15 6.59 -46.57 10.50
N ALA A 16 7.19 -47.69 10.13
CA ALA A 16 8.34 -47.71 9.23
C ALA A 16 7.96 -47.99 7.73
N VAL A 17 6.72 -48.30 7.42
CA VAL A 17 6.29 -48.63 6.02
C VAL A 17 5.60 -47.44 5.33
N VAL A 18 5.19 -46.40 6.04
CA VAL A 18 4.56 -45.21 5.43
C VAL A 18 5.58 -44.16 4.98
N ALA A 19 6.84 -44.26 5.38
CA ALA A 19 7.89 -43.29 5.04
C ALA A 19 8.67 -43.59 3.74
N LEU A 20 8.35 -44.67 3.01
CA LEU A 20 9.15 -45.10 1.83
C LEU A 20 8.39 -45.11 0.49
N LEU A 21 7.23 -44.45 0.40
CA LEU A 21 6.42 -44.46 -0.83
C LEU A 21 6.08 -43.04 -1.36
N VAL A 22 6.83 -42.01 -1.00
CA VAL A 22 6.65 -40.62 -1.51
C VAL A 22 7.88 -40.11 -2.26
N LEU A 23 8.75 -40.98 -2.72
CA LEU A 23 10.01 -40.58 -3.40
C LEU A 23 10.14 -41.18 -4.80
N THR A 24 9.09 -41.08 -5.65
CA THR A 24 9.28 -41.18 -7.11
C THR A 24 8.06 -40.64 -7.83
N CYS A 25 7.93 -39.34 -7.92
CA CYS A 25 7.26 -38.63 -9.02
C CYS A 25 7.59 -37.13 -8.91
N SER A 26 8.82 -36.78 -9.29
CA SER A 26 9.12 -35.40 -9.63
C SER A 26 8.75 -35.19 -11.09
N PRO A 27 7.70 -34.44 -11.43
CA PRO A 27 7.64 -33.85 -12.73
C PRO A 27 8.76 -32.80 -12.75
N HIS A 28 9.75 -32.98 -13.60
CA HIS A 28 10.59 -31.89 -14.05
C HIS A 28 9.68 -30.84 -14.69
N ALA A 29 9.12 -29.96 -13.88
CA ALA A 29 8.68 -28.67 -14.34
C ALA A 29 9.96 -27.98 -14.81
N LEU A 30 10.16 -27.92 -16.11
CA LEU A 30 11.05 -26.99 -16.76
C LEU A 30 10.67 -25.61 -16.19
N ALA A 31 11.44 -25.15 -15.21
CA ALA A 31 11.46 -23.77 -14.82
C ALA A 31 11.87 -23.03 -16.10
N GLN A 32 10.89 -22.47 -16.79
CA GLN A 32 11.15 -21.41 -17.74
C GLN A 32 11.84 -20.33 -16.93
N ASP A 33 13.14 -20.25 -17.11
CA ASP A 33 13.97 -19.12 -16.73
C ASP A 33 13.42 -17.90 -17.48
N LYS A 34 12.42 -17.26 -16.89
CA LYS A 34 12.10 -15.89 -17.21
C LYS A 34 13.22 -15.07 -16.61
N SER A 35 14.33 -15.00 -17.31
CA SER A 35 15.26 -13.89 -17.16
C SER A 35 14.43 -12.65 -17.51
N ASP A 36 13.83 -12.02 -16.49
CA ASP A 36 13.28 -10.67 -16.58
C ASP A 36 14.47 -9.77 -16.92
N LYS A 37 14.72 -9.62 -18.23
CA LYS A 37 15.62 -8.57 -18.72
C LYS A 37 15.09 -7.29 -18.11
N LYS A 38 15.81 -6.75 -17.13
CA LYS A 38 15.50 -5.48 -16.47
C LYS A 38 15.30 -4.46 -17.60
N LYS A 39 14.07 -4.10 -17.88
CA LYS A 39 13.73 -3.21 -18.99
C LYS A 39 14.42 -1.88 -18.70
N THR A 40 15.29 -1.44 -19.60
CA THR A 40 15.97 -0.15 -19.46
C THR A 40 14.91 0.95 -19.55
N LEU A 41 14.83 1.80 -18.50
CA LEU A 41 13.94 2.96 -18.53
C LEU A 41 14.39 3.94 -19.64
N PRO A 42 13.46 4.60 -20.32
CA PRO A 42 13.79 5.64 -21.28
C PRO A 42 14.50 6.82 -20.57
N ALA A 43 15.20 7.64 -21.36
CA ALA A 43 15.77 8.87 -20.83
C ALA A 43 14.67 9.81 -20.30
N GLY A 44 14.92 10.40 -19.11
CA GLY A 44 13.96 11.29 -18.47
C GLY A 44 14.41 11.74 -17.09
N THR A 45 13.71 12.69 -16.52
CA THR A 45 13.95 13.23 -15.17
C THR A 45 13.21 12.38 -14.13
N PRO A 46 13.90 11.71 -13.18
CA PRO A 46 13.24 10.96 -12.12
C PRO A 46 12.51 11.92 -11.15
N VAL A 47 11.26 11.59 -10.81
CA VAL A 47 10.42 12.35 -9.86
C VAL A 47 9.70 11.39 -8.94
N LEU A 48 9.97 11.49 -7.63
CA LEU A 48 9.27 10.76 -6.57
C LEU A 48 8.26 11.67 -5.87
N TRP A 49 8.65 12.91 -5.64
CA TRP A 49 7.94 13.89 -4.82
C TRP A 49 8.07 15.28 -5.41
N GLN A 50 7.05 16.09 -5.21
CA GLN A 50 7.05 17.52 -5.50
C GLN A 50 6.43 18.27 -4.34
N GLU A 51 7.01 19.40 -3.98
CA GLU A 51 6.44 20.26 -2.91
C GLU A 51 4.97 20.52 -3.20
N PRO A 52 4.06 20.14 -2.28
CA PRO A 52 2.63 20.24 -2.53
C PRO A 52 2.09 21.68 -2.62
N GLY A 53 2.92 22.69 -2.35
CA GLY A 53 2.51 24.08 -2.36
C GLY A 53 1.44 24.36 -1.30
N ASP A 54 0.30 24.90 -1.71
CA ASP A 54 -0.85 25.08 -0.82
C ASP A 54 -1.60 23.75 -0.60
N ILE A 55 -1.16 23.00 0.41
CA ILE A 55 -1.78 21.73 0.79
C ILE A 55 -3.22 21.92 1.30
N ALA A 56 -3.54 23.09 1.87
CA ALA A 56 -4.87 23.40 2.40
C ALA A 56 -5.92 23.54 1.27
N SER A 57 -5.52 23.91 0.06
CA SER A 57 -6.42 24.00 -1.10
C SER A 57 -6.67 22.66 -1.80
N ARG A 58 -5.94 21.60 -1.44
CA ARG A 58 -6.09 20.29 -2.11
C ARG A 58 -7.44 19.64 -1.81
N ASN A 59 -8.18 19.32 -2.85
CA ASN A 59 -9.47 18.64 -2.74
C ASN A 59 -9.26 17.11 -2.68
N LEU A 60 -9.25 16.55 -1.47
CA LEU A 60 -9.04 15.12 -1.27
C LEU A 60 -10.26 14.27 -1.65
N PHE A 61 -11.44 14.87 -1.78
CA PHE A 61 -12.61 14.14 -2.30
C PHE A 61 -12.43 13.83 -3.79
N LEU A 62 -11.94 14.76 -4.57
CA LEU A 62 -11.71 14.59 -6.01
C LEU A 62 -10.35 13.95 -6.33
N GLY A 63 -9.33 14.16 -5.49
CA GLY A 63 -7.99 13.63 -5.68
C GLY A 63 -7.23 14.28 -6.85
N PRO A 64 -6.09 13.66 -7.31
CA PRO A 64 -5.17 14.28 -8.28
C PRO A 64 -5.79 14.55 -9.66
N GLY A 65 -6.83 13.82 -10.05
CA GLY A 65 -7.53 14.02 -11.33
C GLY A 65 -8.58 15.13 -11.31
N GLY A 66 -8.96 15.64 -10.13
CA GLY A 66 -10.02 16.65 -9.98
C GLY A 66 -11.36 16.18 -10.55
N ALA A 67 -12.29 17.10 -10.72
CA ALA A 67 -13.62 16.79 -11.29
C ALA A 67 -13.53 16.36 -12.77
N ARG A 68 -12.57 16.93 -13.52
CA ARG A 68 -12.42 16.70 -14.96
C ARG A 68 -12.10 15.25 -15.32
N MET A 69 -11.35 14.55 -14.45
CA MET A 69 -10.93 13.18 -14.70
C MET A 69 -11.88 12.12 -14.10
N ARG A 70 -13.00 12.52 -13.48
CA ARG A 70 -13.97 11.54 -12.96
C ARG A 70 -14.46 10.62 -14.08
N PRO A 71 -14.56 9.29 -13.83
CA PRO A 71 -15.10 8.35 -14.81
C PRO A 71 -16.57 8.65 -15.12
N ASN A 72 -16.93 8.66 -16.39
CA ASN A 72 -18.31 8.79 -16.82
C ASN A 72 -18.97 7.40 -16.87
N LEU A 73 -19.65 7.05 -15.78
CA LEU A 73 -20.22 5.72 -15.58
C LEU A 73 -21.58 5.50 -16.27
N ARG A 74 -22.09 6.46 -17.05
CA ARG A 74 -23.38 6.31 -17.77
C ARG A 74 -23.40 5.09 -18.69
N ARG A 75 -22.25 4.76 -19.29
CA ARG A 75 -22.03 3.58 -20.10
C ARG A 75 -20.58 3.14 -19.99
N LEU A 76 -20.38 1.88 -19.67
CA LEU A 76 -19.07 1.23 -19.70
C LEU A 76 -19.03 0.26 -20.88
N THR A 77 -17.87 0.17 -21.53
CA THR A 77 -17.55 -0.88 -22.50
C THR A 77 -16.46 -1.75 -21.89
N PHE A 78 -16.71 -3.05 -21.77
CA PHE A 78 -15.70 -4.01 -21.36
C PHE A 78 -14.67 -4.17 -22.50
N ILE A 79 -13.38 -4.11 -22.16
CA ILE A 79 -12.29 -4.31 -23.12
C ILE A 79 -11.67 -5.69 -22.91
N LYS A 80 -11.16 -5.96 -21.70
CA LYS A 80 -10.55 -7.25 -21.34
C LYS A 80 -10.47 -7.43 -19.82
N GLU A 81 -10.24 -8.66 -19.40
CA GLU A 81 -9.82 -8.98 -18.03
C GLU A 81 -8.31 -8.81 -17.91
N GLU A 82 -7.85 -8.13 -16.86
CA GLU A 82 -6.43 -8.01 -16.55
C GLU A 82 -6.02 -9.20 -15.68
N LYS A 83 -5.02 -9.93 -16.16
CA LYS A 83 -4.44 -11.07 -15.43
C LYS A 83 -3.37 -10.58 -14.46
N GLY A 84 -3.20 -11.30 -13.36
CA GLY A 84 -2.17 -11.04 -12.36
C GLY A 84 -2.65 -10.25 -11.14
N GLY A 85 -1.97 -10.49 -10.00
CA GLY A 85 -2.33 -9.97 -8.68
C GLY A 85 -3.54 -10.69 -8.08
N TRP A 86 -3.87 -10.33 -6.84
CA TRP A 86 -4.90 -11.00 -6.03
C TRP A 86 -6.33 -10.56 -6.38
N SER A 87 -6.53 -9.27 -6.68
CA SER A 87 -7.85 -8.71 -6.92
C SER A 87 -8.28 -8.83 -8.39
N LYS A 88 -9.57 -9.09 -8.61
CA LYS A 88 -10.16 -9.11 -9.95
C LYS A 88 -10.11 -7.73 -10.59
N LYS A 89 -9.67 -7.65 -11.84
CA LYS A 89 -9.47 -6.39 -12.57
C LYS A 89 -10.01 -6.49 -13.98
N TYR A 90 -10.74 -5.47 -14.39
CA TYR A 90 -11.24 -5.33 -15.75
C TYR A 90 -10.75 -4.03 -16.38
N ARG A 91 -10.25 -4.10 -17.60
CA ARG A 91 -10.05 -2.92 -18.42
C ARG A 91 -11.36 -2.54 -19.08
N VAL A 92 -11.77 -1.31 -18.87
CA VAL A 92 -13.03 -0.79 -19.39
C VAL A 92 -12.81 0.59 -20.01
N ARG A 93 -13.72 0.97 -20.93
CA ARG A 93 -13.82 2.32 -21.48
C ARG A 93 -15.10 2.96 -20.96
N ASP A 94 -14.99 4.19 -20.47
CA ASP A 94 -16.14 4.96 -19.98
C ASP A 94 -16.87 5.69 -21.10
N ALA A 95 -18.01 6.32 -20.80
CA ALA A 95 -18.83 7.03 -21.78
C ALA A 95 -18.14 8.29 -22.35
N SER A 96 -17.05 8.76 -21.77
CA SER A 96 -16.22 9.85 -22.30
C SER A 96 -15.04 9.36 -23.16
N GLY A 97 -14.94 8.04 -23.40
CA GLY A 97 -13.88 7.42 -24.18
C GLY A 97 -12.62 7.08 -23.41
N ARG A 98 -12.51 7.42 -22.11
CA ARG A 98 -11.31 7.15 -21.31
C ARG A 98 -11.22 5.69 -20.91
N VAL A 99 -9.99 5.19 -20.88
CA VAL A 99 -9.68 3.81 -20.47
C VAL A 99 -9.33 3.79 -18.97
N TRP A 100 -9.86 2.79 -18.31
CA TRP A 100 -9.70 2.56 -16.86
C TRP A 100 -9.40 1.10 -16.57
N VAL A 101 -8.65 0.86 -15.48
CA VAL A 101 -8.62 -0.44 -14.83
C VAL A 101 -9.58 -0.38 -13.64
N ALA A 102 -10.66 -1.15 -13.72
CA ALA A 102 -11.65 -1.32 -12.66
C ALA A 102 -11.21 -2.48 -11.76
N LYS A 103 -10.69 -2.17 -10.57
CA LYS A 103 -10.26 -3.15 -9.55
C LYS A 103 -11.43 -3.41 -8.60
N ILE A 104 -11.77 -4.69 -8.43
CA ILE A 104 -12.88 -5.16 -7.60
C ILE A 104 -12.30 -5.90 -6.39
N GLY A 105 -12.82 -5.62 -5.22
CA GLY A 105 -12.46 -6.33 -4.01
C GLY A 105 -12.30 -5.43 -2.80
N LYS A 106 -12.01 -6.06 -1.67
CA LYS A 106 -11.93 -5.43 -0.34
C LYS A 106 -10.90 -4.28 -0.27
N GLU A 107 -9.90 -4.30 -1.15
CA GLU A 107 -8.80 -3.32 -1.18
C GLU A 107 -9.18 -1.98 -1.83
N ALA A 108 -10.27 -1.92 -2.60
CA ALA A 108 -10.59 -0.75 -3.42
C ALA A 108 -10.77 0.53 -2.59
N GLN A 109 -11.35 0.42 -1.41
CA GLN A 109 -11.57 1.55 -0.51
C GLN A 109 -10.26 2.06 0.11
N SER A 110 -9.50 1.17 0.76
CA SER A 110 -8.23 1.54 1.41
C SER A 110 -7.23 2.11 0.40
N GLU A 111 -7.13 1.50 -0.77
CA GLU A 111 -6.26 1.96 -1.85
C GLU A 111 -6.66 3.35 -2.38
N THR A 112 -7.97 3.60 -2.53
CA THR A 112 -8.48 4.90 -2.96
C THR A 112 -8.15 6.01 -1.95
N ALA A 113 -8.38 5.76 -0.65
CA ALA A 113 -8.09 6.74 0.40
C ALA A 113 -6.58 7.00 0.52
N SER A 114 -5.77 5.93 0.54
CA SER A 114 -4.31 6.03 0.69
C SER A 114 -3.65 6.75 -0.48
N THR A 115 -4.10 6.52 -1.72
CA THR A 115 -3.63 7.28 -2.89
C THR A 115 -3.85 8.79 -2.71
N ARG A 116 -4.98 9.22 -2.15
CA ARG A 116 -5.26 10.64 -1.91
C ARG A 116 -4.35 11.24 -0.85
N LEU A 117 -4.03 10.49 0.19
CA LEU A 117 -3.15 10.92 1.26
C LEU A 117 -1.69 11.06 0.78
N LEU A 118 -1.20 10.10 -0.02
CA LEU A 118 0.11 10.20 -0.66
C LEU A 118 0.19 11.42 -1.59
N TRP A 119 -0.81 11.60 -2.45
CA TRP A 119 -0.88 12.76 -3.33
C TRP A 119 -0.93 14.07 -2.53
N ALA A 120 -1.71 14.14 -1.45
CA ALA A 120 -1.78 15.32 -0.61
C ALA A 120 -0.42 15.67 0.01
N ALA A 121 0.39 14.67 0.32
CA ALA A 121 1.75 14.84 0.81
C ALA A 121 2.78 15.16 -0.31
N GLY A 122 2.38 15.25 -1.58
CA GLY A 122 3.25 15.62 -2.71
C GLY A 122 3.88 14.45 -3.46
N TYR A 123 3.58 13.22 -3.10
CA TYR A 123 4.13 12.05 -3.80
C TYR A 123 3.43 11.78 -5.13
N MET A 124 4.18 11.25 -6.08
CA MET A 124 3.63 10.79 -7.35
C MET A 124 2.66 9.65 -7.10
N THR A 125 1.48 9.74 -7.70
CA THR A 125 0.40 8.74 -7.55
C THR A 125 -0.33 8.54 -8.88
N GLU A 126 -1.05 7.45 -8.95
CA GLU A 126 -2.02 7.21 -10.01
C GLU A 126 -3.30 8.03 -9.79
N ILE A 127 -4.03 8.30 -10.87
CA ILE A 127 -5.35 8.95 -10.78
C ILE A 127 -6.40 7.87 -10.55
N THR A 128 -7.03 7.90 -9.37
CA THR A 128 -8.01 6.89 -8.97
C THR A 128 -9.32 7.52 -8.51
N TYR A 129 -10.43 6.81 -8.74
CA TYR A 129 -11.76 7.13 -8.22
C TYR A 129 -12.45 5.86 -7.77
N LEU A 130 -13.32 5.97 -6.78
CA LEU A 130 -14.16 4.85 -6.36
C LEU A 130 -15.60 5.08 -6.82
N ALA A 131 -16.18 4.05 -7.43
CA ALA A 131 -17.61 3.98 -7.72
C ALA A 131 -18.29 3.08 -6.68
N PRO A 132 -19.28 3.58 -5.92
CA PRO A 132 -19.99 2.78 -4.91
C PRO A 132 -20.65 1.53 -5.50
N ARG A 133 -21.22 1.64 -6.69
CA ARG A 133 -21.86 0.55 -7.41
C ARG A 133 -21.72 0.77 -8.91
N VAL A 134 -21.40 -0.27 -9.66
CA VAL A 134 -21.25 -0.20 -11.12
C VAL A 134 -21.61 -1.52 -11.79
N SER A 135 -22.27 -1.43 -12.96
CA SER A 135 -22.50 -2.55 -13.85
C SER A 135 -21.43 -2.57 -14.93
N ILE A 136 -20.71 -3.69 -15.07
CA ILE A 136 -19.75 -3.92 -16.15
C ILE A 136 -20.39 -4.91 -17.13
N PRO A 137 -20.62 -4.53 -18.41
CA PRO A 137 -21.31 -5.35 -19.38
C PRO A 137 -20.68 -6.75 -19.52
N GLY A 138 -21.53 -7.80 -19.43
CA GLY A 138 -21.11 -9.20 -19.53
C GLY A 138 -20.32 -9.73 -18.32
N LYS A 139 -20.16 -8.93 -17.25
CA LYS A 139 -19.42 -9.32 -16.04
C LYS A 139 -20.24 -9.24 -14.76
N GLY A 140 -21.27 -8.41 -14.72
CA GLY A 140 -22.17 -8.27 -13.58
C GLY A 140 -22.13 -6.90 -12.91
N VAL A 141 -22.76 -6.82 -11.72
CA VAL A 141 -22.80 -5.62 -10.89
C VAL A 141 -21.85 -5.80 -9.71
N PHE A 142 -21.07 -4.77 -9.44
CA PHE A 142 -20.05 -4.78 -8.38
C PHE A 142 -20.18 -3.55 -7.50
N GLU A 143 -19.81 -3.70 -6.23
CA GLU A 143 -19.76 -2.63 -5.25
C GLU A 143 -18.32 -2.23 -4.95
N ASN A 144 -18.13 -0.95 -4.59
CA ASN A 144 -16.83 -0.39 -4.22
C ASN A 144 -15.74 -0.70 -5.27
N VAL A 145 -15.98 -0.30 -6.52
CA VAL A 145 -15.05 -0.53 -7.61
C VAL A 145 -14.11 0.66 -7.75
N ARG A 146 -12.80 0.42 -7.64
CA ARG A 146 -11.77 1.44 -7.89
C ARG A 146 -11.48 1.53 -9.39
N PHE A 147 -11.66 2.70 -9.95
CA PHE A 147 -11.26 3.06 -11.31
C PHE A 147 -9.90 3.73 -11.28
N GLU A 148 -8.92 3.15 -11.93
CA GLU A 148 -7.58 3.68 -12.11
C GLU A 148 -7.39 4.08 -13.56
N ALA A 149 -7.05 5.35 -13.78
CA ALA A 149 -6.90 5.91 -15.13
C ALA A 149 -5.75 5.25 -15.90
N ARG A 150 -5.97 5.05 -17.20
CA ARG A 150 -4.93 4.64 -18.16
C ARG A 150 -4.85 5.66 -19.29
N PRO A 151 -4.27 6.85 -19.02
CA PRO A 151 -4.05 7.85 -20.05
C PRO A 151 -3.13 7.30 -21.14
N GLU A 152 -3.46 7.56 -22.41
CA GLU A 152 -2.70 7.04 -23.55
C GLU A 152 -1.27 7.60 -23.64
N ASN A 153 -1.05 8.79 -23.08
CA ASN A 153 0.24 9.46 -23.06
C ASN A 153 1.10 9.16 -21.82
N ILE A 154 0.69 8.21 -20.97
CA ILE A 154 1.46 7.78 -19.80
C ILE A 154 1.72 6.29 -19.91
N GLU A 155 2.98 5.93 -20.08
CA GLU A 155 3.42 4.54 -20.15
C GLU A 155 3.83 4.01 -18.77
N ARG A 156 3.65 2.72 -18.55
CA ARG A 156 4.07 2.03 -17.31
C ARG A 156 5.24 1.13 -17.67
N GLU A 157 6.45 1.56 -17.31
CA GLU A 157 7.67 0.95 -17.86
C GLU A 157 8.29 -0.12 -16.98
N GLY A 158 7.96 -0.19 -15.71
CA GLY A 158 8.50 -1.21 -14.83
C GLY A 158 8.26 -0.93 -13.35
N MET A 159 8.79 -1.79 -12.52
CA MET A 159 8.85 -1.57 -11.07
C MET A 159 10.16 -0.87 -10.67
N TRP A 160 10.15 -0.25 -9.48
CA TRP A 160 11.35 0.27 -8.84
C TRP A 160 11.53 -0.37 -7.46
N GLU A 161 12.77 -0.48 -7.03
CA GLU A 161 13.15 -1.14 -5.78
C GLU A 161 13.38 -0.11 -4.68
N TRP A 162 12.93 -0.39 -3.45
CA TRP A 162 13.08 0.52 -2.31
C TRP A 162 14.55 0.83 -1.97
N GLU A 163 15.44 -0.12 -2.20
CA GLU A 163 16.85 -0.04 -1.83
C GLU A 163 17.76 0.33 -3.02
N ASN A 164 17.21 0.35 -4.25
CA ASN A 164 17.95 0.63 -5.48
C ASN A 164 17.11 1.52 -6.42
N ASN A 165 17.17 2.84 -6.18
CA ASN A 165 16.48 3.85 -6.96
C ASN A 165 17.20 5.20 -6.85
N PRO A 166 16.91 6.20 -7.70
CA PRO A 166 17.59 7.50 -7.72
C PRO A 166 17.44 8.34 -6.45
N PHE A 167 16.55 7.97 -5.52
CA PHE A 167 16.21 8.76 -4.33
C PHE A 167 16.75 8.16 -3.03
N VAL A 168 17.57 7.10 -3.11
CA VAL A 168 18.20 6.51 -1.91
C VAL A 168 19.00 7.56 -1.16
N GLY A 169 18.79 7.65 0.16
CA GLY A 169 19.41 8.65 1.03
C GLY A 169 18.67 9.99 1.11
N THR A 170 17.64 10.23 0.28
CA THR A 170 16.87 11.46 0.34
C THR A 170 15.82 11.46 1.45
N ARG A 171 15.51 12.66 1.98
CA ARG A 171 14.42 12.84 2.96
C ARG A 171 13.09 12.43 2.38
N GLU A 172 12.86 12.64 1.10
CA GLU A 172 11.62 12.35 0.38
C GLU A 172 11.37 10.82 0.31
N LEU A 173 12.40 10.02 0.04
CA LEU A 173 12.24 8.56 0.07
C LEU A 173 11.99 8.05 1.50
N GLN A 174 12.69 8.58 2.50
CA GLN A 174 12.44 8.23 3.89
C GLN A 174 11.03 8.65 4.32
N GLY A 175 10.56 9.81 3.87
CA GLY A 175 9.17 10.26 4.09
C GLY A 175 8.13 9.34 3.46
N LEU A 176 8.40 8.79 2.28
CA LEU A 176 7.53 7.79 1.67
C LEU A 176 7.45 6.51 2.51
N LYS A 177 8.59 6.05 3.05
CA LYS A 177 8.63 4.91 3.99
C LYS A 177 7.79 5.22 5.24
N VAL A 178 7.91 6.41 5.83
CA VAL A 178 7.07 6.84 6.97
C VAL A 178 5.58 6.79 6.62
N LEU A 179 5.19 7.21 5.41
CA LEU A 179 3.80 7.11 4.95
C LEU A 179 3.31 5.66 4.84
N MET A 180 4.17 4.72 4.43
CA MET A 180 3.79 3.29 4.42
C MET A 180 3.47 2.80 5.83
N VAL A 181 4.28 3.17 6.82
CA VAL A 181 4.02 2.83 8.23
C VAL A 181 2.78 3.55 8.75
N LEU A 182 2.66 4.86 8.52
CA LEU A 182 1.52 5.68 8.95
C LEU A 182 0.18 5.10 8.52
N LEU A 183 0.13 4.54 7.31
CA LEU A 183 -1.08 3.94 6.70
C LEU A 183 -1.20 2.43 6.95
N ASN A 184 -0.29 1.83 7.70
CA ASN A 184 -0.20 0.38 7.90
C ASN A 184 -0.13 -0.41 6.58
N ASN A 185 0.62 0.08 5.59
CA ASN A 185 0.86 -0.67 4.37
C ASN A 185 1.85 -1.81 4.62
N TRP A 186 1.35 -2.98 4.97
CA TRP A 186 2.19 -4.12 5.29
C TRP A 186 2.70 -4.88 4.05
N ASP A 187 2.25 -4.57 2.83
CA ASP A 187 2.68 -5.24 1.59
C ASP A 187 3.67 -4.40 0.76
N THR A 188 4.74 -3.94 1.40
CA THR A 188 5.76 -3.03 0.84
C THR A 188 6.81 -3.75 -0.01
N LYS A 189 6.40 -4.65 -0.90
CA LYS A 189 7.28 -5.30 -1.86
C LYS A 189 7.48 -4.43 -3.10
N ASP A 190 8.61 -4.64 -3.79
CA ASP A 190 8.98 -3.83 -4.96
C ASP A 190 7.98 -3.97 -6.13
N GLU A 191 7.34 -5.13 -6.28
CA GLU A 191 6.34 -5.37 -7.32
C GLU A 191 5.08 -4.51 -7.16
N ASN A 192 4.90 -3.87 -6.01
CA ASN A 192 3.84 -2.89 -5.76
C ASN A 192 4.22 -1.47 -6.17
N ASN A 193 5.42 -1.27 -6.70
CA ASN A 193 5.95 0.02 -7.14
C ASN A 193 5.91 0.10 -8.67
N VAL A 194 5.84 1.32 -9.21
CA VAL A 194 5.81 1.54 -10.65
C VAL A 194 6.58 2.79 -11.05
N VAL A 195 7.27 2.73 -12.19
CA VAL A 195 7.74 3.92 -12.91
C VAL A 195 6.78 4.19 -14.05
N MET A 196 6.18 5.39 -14.03
CA MET A 196 5.33 5.89 -15.09
C MET A 196 6.09 6.95 -15.89
N VAL A 197 6.12 6.80 -17.21
CA VAL A 197 6.75 7.74 -18.12
C VAL A 197 5.68 8.68 -18.65
N ALA A 198 5.84 9.95 -18.37
CA ALA A 198 4.92 10.99 -18.80
C ALA A 198 5.68 12.04 -19.63
N PRO A 199 5.10 12.52 -20.74
CA PRO A 199 5.67 13.64 -21.48
C PRO A 199 5.78 14.89 -20.61
N ALA A 200 6.93 15.56 -20.67
CA ALA A 200 7.18 16.82 -19.99
C ALA A 200 7.91 17.80 -20.91
N ARG A 201 7.97 19.06 -20.49
CA ARG A 201 8.70 20.07 -21.26
C ARG A 201 10.20 19.73 -21.28
N GLY A 202 10.73 19.44 -22.47
CA GLY A 202 12.14 19.09 -22.67
C GLY A 202 12.47 17.61 -22.54
N GLY A 203 11.48 16.70 -22.52
CA GLY A 203 11.73 15.25 -22.49
C GLY A 203 10.65 14.47 -21.77
N ASN A 204 11.05 13.47 -21.00
CA ASN A 204 10.15 12.66 -20.17
C ASN A 204 10.33 12.95 -18.68
N GLU A 205 9.25 12.86 -17.94
CA GLU A 205 9.23 12.74 -16.48
C GLU A 205 9.03 11.27 -16.10
N LEU A 206 9.96 10.72 -15.34
CA LEU A 206 9.89 9.36 -14.82
C LEU A 206 9.28 9.41 -13.41
N ARG A 207 7.99 9.15 -13.30
CA ARG A 207 7.23 9.24 -12.05
C ARG A 207 7.33 7.94 -11.26
N TYR A 208 8.04 7.98 -10.15
CA TYR A 208 8.17 6.86 -9.23
C TYR A 208 6.99 6.88 -8.25
N ALA A 209 6.09 5.91 -8.35
CA ALA A 209 4.87 5.84 -7.55
C ALA A 209 4.69 4.46 -6.91
N ILE A 210 3.87 4.41 -5.85
CA ILE A 210 3.35 3.15 -5.31
C ILE A 210 2.06 2.83 -6.06
N SER A 211 2.04 1.69 -6.73
CA SER A 211 0.92 1.24 -7.57
C SER A 211 -0.12 0.43 -6.79
N ASP A 212 0.28 -0.26 -5.72
CA ASP A 212 -0.63 -1.05 -4.89
C ASP A 212 -0.58 -0.60 -3.43
N LEU A 213 -1.61 0.09 -3.00
CA LEU A 213 -1.85 0.55 -1.63
C LEU A 213 -3.00 -0.23 -0.97
N GLY A 214 -3.38 -1.38 -1.53
CA GLY A 214 -4.53 -2.16 -1.05
C GLY A 214 -4.34 -2.76 0.33
N ALA A 215 -3.10 -2.98 0.75
CA ALA A 215 -2.76 -3.54 2.06
C ALA A 215 -2.70 -2.48 3.18
N THR A 216 -3.48 -1.40 3.08
CA THR A 216 -3.48 -0.27 4.02
C THR A 216 -4.76 -0.23 4.88
N LEU A 217 -4.75 0.66 5.86
CA LEU A 217 -5.88 0.99 6.74
C LEU A 217 -6.47 -0.25 7.45
N GLY A 218 -5.59 -1.08 7.97
CA GLY A 218 -5.89 -2.26 8.79
C GLY A 218 -4.81 -2.48 9.84
N ASP A 219 -4.75 -3.70 10.39
CA ASP A 219 -3.75 -4.13 11.35
C ASP A 219 -2.54 -4.74 10.64
N THR A 220 -1.33 -4.42 11.06
CA THR A 220 -0.10 -4.99 10.50
C THR A 220 0.25 -6.37 11.05
N GLY A 221 -0.44 -6.81 12.11
CA GLY A 221 -0.25 -8.08 12.80
C GLY A 221 0.74 -7.99 13.97
N LYS A 222 0.31 -8.42 15.16
CA LYS A 222 1.03 -8.19 16.43
C LYS A 222 1.99 -9.30 16.84
N TRP A 223 1.92 -10.47 16.22
CA TRP A 223 2.69 -11.64 16.65
C TRP A 223 3.65 -12.09 15.56
N PRO A 224 4.96 -12.09 15.80
CA PRO A 224 5.96 -12.41 14.77
C PRO A 224 5.74 -13.74 14.04
N LEU A 225 5.26 -14.77 14.77
CA LEU A 225 4.96 -16.10 14.19
C LEU A 225 3.56 -16.21 13.57
N LEU A 226 2.61 -15.37 14.00
CA LEU A 226 1.20 -15.42 13.59
C LEU A 226 0.78 -14.21 12.73
N TRP A 227 1.69 -13.30 12.43
CA TRP A 227 1.39 -12.07 11.69
C TRP A 227 0.64 -12.29 10.38
N ARG A 228 0.82 -13.43 9.71
CA ARG A 228 0.08 -13.79 8.49
C ARG A 228 -1.41 -14.00 8.74
N PHE A 229 -1.79 -14.39 9.94
CA PHE A 229 -3.18 -14.70 10.32
C PHE A 229 -3.87 -13.52 11.02
N THR A 230 -3.11 -12.56 11.55
CA THR A 230 -3.63 -11.42 12.31
C THR A 230 -3.65 -10.13 11.50
N ARG A 231 -3.04 -10.11 10.31
CA ARG A 231 -3.09 -8.96 9.41
C ARG A 231 -4.48 -8.72 8.85
N SER A 232 -4.86 -7.46 8.82
CA SER A 232 -6.04 -7.02 8.09
C SER A 232 -5.72 -5.91 7.09
N ARG A 233 -6.64 -5.64 6.20
CA ARG A 233 -6.63 -4.53 5.25
C ARG A 233 -8.03 -3.97 5.15
N ASN A 234 -8.17 -2.68 4.90
CA ASN A 234 -9.49 -2.05 4.86
C ASN A 234 -10.33 -2.41 6.09
N ASP A 235 -9.73 -2.25 7.26
CA ASP A 235 -10.29 -2.58 8.58
C ASP A 235 -10.09 -1.37 9.51
N PRO A 236 -11.08 -0.47 9.58
CA PRO A 236 -10.99 0.73 10.41
C PRO A 236 -10.79 0.46 11.90
N ALA A 237 -11.30 -0.67 12.41
CA ALA A 237 -11.15 -1.04 13.82
C ALA A 237 -9.73 -1.50 14.12
N GLY A 238 -9.15 -2.35 13.27
CA GLY A 238 -7.76 -2.78 13.34
C GLY A 238 -6.81 -1.60 13.23
N PHE A 239 -7.01 -0.72 12.23
CA PHE A 239 -6.19 0.49 12.05
C PHE A 239 -6.19 1.41 13.27
N ARG A 240 -7.34 1.59 13.92
CA ARG A 240 -7.45 2.40 15.15
C ARG A 240 -6.71 1.79 16.32
N GLY A 241 -6.76 0.46 16.44
CA GLY A 241 -6.18 -0.27 17.58
C GLY A 241 -4.66 -0.44 17.49
N ASP A 242 -4.05 -0.15 16.36
CA ASP A 242 -2.64 -0.37 16.11
C ASP A 242 -1.79 0.82 16.59
N LYS A 243 -0.70 0.56 17.31
CA LYS A 243 0.26 1.55 17.78
C LYS A 243 1.15 1.95 16.59
N LEU A 244 1.65 3.18 16.56
CA LEU A 244 2.50 3.66 15.47
C LEU A 244 3.98 3.56 15.81
N ILE A 245 4.37 4.05 16.97
CA ILE A 245 5.77 4.16 17.40
C ILE A 245 5.97 3.28 18.62
N ASP A 246 6.97 2.41 18.56
CA ASP A 246 7.38 1.60 19.68
C ASP A 246 8.31 2.40 20.59
N GLU A 247 9.45 2.85 20.09
CA GLU A 247 10.40 3.65 20.85
C GLU A 247 11.15 4.67 20.00
N ILE A 248 11.83 5.60 20.65
CA ILE A 248 12.83 6.47 20.07
C ILE A 248 14.18 6.05 20.63
N LYS A 249 15.07 5.56 19.75
CA LYS A 249 16.40 5.08 20.12
C LYS A 249 17.34 6.22 20.51
N ASP A 250 18.38 5.91 21.30
CA ASP A 250 19.35 6.91 21.75
C ASP A 250 20.08 7.63 20.62
N ASP A 251 20.24 6.95 19.49
CA ASP A 251 20.85 7.50 18.26
C ASP A 251 19.88 8.38 17.44
N GLY A 252 18.67 8.59 17.92
CA GLY A 252 17.66 9.44 17.28
C GLY A 252 16.87 8.76 16.18
N ARG A 253 16.99 7.44 16.01
CA ARG A 253 16.13 6.68 15.11
C ARG A 253 14.80 6.33 15.77
N VAL A 254 13.78 6.17 14.96
CA VAL A 254 12.43 5.81 15.39
C VAL A 254 12.22 4.33 15.13
N ASP A 255 11.87 3.56 16.15
CA ASP A 255 11.37 2.20 15.99
C ASP A 255 9.84 2.24 15.90
N PHE A 256 9.33 1.71 14.79
CA PHE A 256 7.90 1.67 14.51
C PHE A 256 7.32 0.31 14.89
N GLU A 257 6.15 0.28 15.55
CA GLU A 257 5.40 -0.95 15.72
C GLU A 257 4.77 -1.36 14.38
N PHE A 258 5.61 -1.95 13.52
CA PHE A 258 5.23 -2.28 12.16
C PHE A 258 5.69 -3.69 11.77
N SER A 259 4.76 -4.51 11.29
CA SER A 259 4.99 -5.86 10.79
C SER A 259 4.65 -5.96 9.31
N GLY A 260 5.48 -5.36 8.46
CA GLY A 260 5.34 -5.39 7.00
C GLY A 260 6.38 -6.24 6.30
N LYS A 261 6.19 -6.45 5.00
CA LYS A 261 7.26 -6.93 4.14
C LYS A 261 8.39 -5.91 4.11
N LYS A 262 9.62 -6.35 3.92
CA LYS A 262 10.82 -5.49 3.92
C LYS A 262 10.95 -4.62 5.19
N ARG A 263 10.54 -5.15 6.35
CA ARG A 263 10.57 -4.41 7.63
C ARG A 263 11.92 -3.70 7.89
N GLY A 264 13.04 -4.30 7.50
CA GLY A 264 14.39 -3.75 7.69
C GLY A 264 14.59 -2.35 7.08
N MET A 265 13.88 -2.00 6.01
CA MET A 265 14.02 -0.71 5.35
C MET A 265 13.49 0.49 6.17
N PHE A 266 12.81 0.23 7.29
CA PHE A 266 12.27 1.27 8.18
C PHE A 266 13.17 1.57 9.37
N ASN A 267 14.25 0.79 9.57
CA ASN A 267 15.09 0.86 10.76
C ASN A 267 16.04 2.08 10.78
N ASP A 268 16.21 2.76 9.65
CA ASP A 268 17.11 3.90 9.47
C ASP A 268 16.40 5.27 9.50
N ILE A 269 15.10 5.30 9.79
CA ILE A 269 14.31 6.53 9.81
C ILE A 269 14.60 7.32 11.08
N THR A 270 15.01 8.59 10.91
CA THR A 270 15.29 9.48 12.04
C THR A 270 14.03 10.22 12.52
N VAL A 271 14.13 10.77 13.75
CA VAL A 271 13.10 11.64 14.33
C VAL A 271 12.77 12.82 13.41
N GLU A 272 13.80 13.43 12.79
CA GLU A 272 13.63 14.56 11.87
C GLU A 272 12.81 14.16 10.63
N GLN A 273 13.15 13.03 10.01
CA GLN A 273 12.47 12.51 8.81
C GLN A 273 11.03 12.15 9.12
N ALA A 274 10.78 11.43 10.21
CA ALA A 274 9.42 11.08 10.65
C ALA A 274 8.59 12.33 11.01
N SER A 275 9.19 13.28 11.73
CA SER A 275 8.56 14.54 12.10
C SER A 275 8.26 15.43 10.90
N TRP A 276 9.10 15.40 9.86
CA TRP A 276 8.85 16.15 8.63
C TRP A 276 7.52 15.70 7.99
N VAL A 277 7.27 14.40 7.89
CA VAL A 277 5.99 13.85 7.39
C VAL A 277 4.82 14.29 8.28
N GLY A 278 4.98 14.19 9.60
CA GLY A 278 3.97 14.63 10.56
C GLY A 278 3.60 16.10 10.36
N LYS A 279 4.61 16.98 10.26
CA LYS A 279 4.43 18.43 10.03
C LYS A 279 3.80 18.72 8.67
N LEU A 280 4.19 17.99 7.63
CA LEU A 280 3.62 18.14 6.30
C LEU A 280 2.12 17.80 6.31
N LEU A 281 1.75 16.65 6.86
CA LEU A 281 0.36 16.20 6.93
C LEU A 281 -0.48 16.97 7.97
N SER A 282 0.12 17.58 8.99
CA SER A 282 -0.61 18.40 9.96
C SER A 282 -1.22 19.66 9.33
N ARG A 283 -0.75 20.06 8.15
CA ARG A 283 -1.34 21.15 7.35
C ARG A 283 -2.70 20.79 6.75
N LEU A 284 -3.04 19.48 6.68
CA LEU A 284 -4.37 19.02 6.26
C LEU A 284 -5.38 19.24 7.39
N SER A 285 -6.53 19.79 7.06
CA SER A 285 -7.67 19.88 7.99
C SER A 285 -8.34 18.51 8.19
N ASP A 286 -9.08 18.36 9.29
CA ASP A 286 -9.91 17.17 9.51
C ASP A 286 -11.00 17.00 8.44
N ALA A 287 -11.48 18.11 7.85
CA ALA A 287 -12.41 18.07 6.72
C ALA A 287 -11.77 17.38 5.50
N GLN A 288 -10.54 17.75 5.16
CA GLN A 288 -9.79 17.12 4.06
C GLN A 288 -9.51 15.64 4.34
N LEU A 289 -9.13 15.26 5.56
CA LEU A 289 -8.94 13.86 5.93
C LEU A 289 -10.26 13.07 5.80
N ARG A 290 -11.39 13.63 6.28
CA ARG A 290 -12.71 13.01 6.06
C ARG A 290 -13.02 12.85 4.58
N ASP A 291 -12.69 13.82 3.76
CA ASP A 291 -12.96 13.79 2.32
C ASP A 291 -12.19 12.67 1.60
N ALA A 292 -10.96 12.35 2.02
CA ALA A 292 -10.22 11.20 1.50
C ALA A 292 -10.99 9.88 1.75
N PHE A 293 -11.55 9.70 2.96
CA PHE A 293 -12.31 8.50 3.32
C PHE A 293 -13.71 8.48 2.71
N ARG A 294 -14.39 9.62 2.62
CA ARG A 294 -15.69 9.75 1.94
C ARG A 294 -15.56 9.43 0.45
N ALA A 295 -14.48 9.88 -0.20
CA ALA A 295 -14.19 9.57 -1.59
C ALA A 295 -13.96 8.07 -1.83
N ALA A 296 -13.58 7.35 -0.81
CA ALA A 296 -13.41 5.89 -0.80
C ALA A 296 -14.68 5.14 -0.36
N ASN A 297 -15.83 5.85 -0.24
CA ASN A 297 -17.12 5.27 0.14
C ASN A 297 -17.14 4.55 1.49
N TYR A 298 -16.34 5.00 2.46
CA TYR A 298 -16.50 4.54 3.84
C TYR A 298 -17.79 5.10 4.45
N ASN A 299 -18.46 4.32 5.28
CA ASN A 299 -19.65 4.79 5.98
C ASN A 299 -19.31 5.90 7.01
N PRO A 300 -20.27 6.68 7.48
CA PRO A 300 -19.99 7.81 8.39
C PRO A 300 -19.29 7.43 9.69
N ALA A 301 -19.51 6.23 10.24
CA ALA A 301 -18.84 5.75 11.45
C ALA A 301 -17.37 5.41 11.17
N GLU A 302 -17.10 4.73 10.06
CA GLU A 302 -15.75 4.41 9.60
C GLU A 302 -14.95 5.66 9.25
N VAL A 303 -15.56 6.63 8.56
CA VAL A 303 -14.95 7.95 8.28
C VAL A 303 -14.50 8.63 9.57
N ARG A 304 -15.36 8.66 10.61
CA ARG A 304 -14.98 9.24 11.91
C ARG A 304 -13.84 8.47 12.57
N THR A 305 -13.89 7.14 12.56
CA THR A 305 -12.87 6.27 13.15
C THR A 305 -11.51 6.48 12.49
N LEU A 306 -11.45 6.37 11.16
CA LEU A 306 -10.23 6.54 10.38
C LEU A 306 -9.65 7.94 10.48
N THR A 307 -10.52 8.98 10.44
CA THR A 307 -10.06 10.38 10.58
C THR A 307 -9.41 10.62 11.93
N ARG A 308 -10.02 10.14 13.03
CA ARG A 308 -9.46 10.30 14.38
C ARG A 308 -8.14 9.53 14.54
N ALA A 309 -8.10 8.30 14.08
CA ALA A 309 -6.90 7.47 14.17
C ALA A 309 -5.74 8.08 13.35
N LEU A 310 -6.00 8.50 12.12
CA LEU A 310 -4.98 9.11 11.26
C LEU A 310 -4.51 10.46 11.85
N ARG A 311 -5.42 11.31 12.34
CA ARG A 311 -5.06 12.58 12.99
C ARG A 311 -4.18 12.35 14.22
N ALA A 312 -4.49 11.37 15.06
CA ALA A 312 -3.68 11.01 16.22
C ALA A 312 -2.25 10.63 15.81
N ARG A 313 -2.09 9.76 14.81
CA ARG A 313 -0.80 9.33 14.26
C ARG A 313 -0.02 10.49 13.62
N ILE A 314 -0.68 11.38 12.87
CA ILE A 314 -0.06 12.59 12.32
C ILE A 314 0.49 13.48 13.45
N ASN A 315 -0.30 13.71 14.48
CA ASN A 315 0.11 14.51 15.64
C ASN A 315 1.26 13.85 16.41
N GLU A 316 1.27 12.53 16.54
CA GLU A 316 2.35 11.77 17.16
C GLU A 316 3.66 12.01 16.42
N LEU A 317 3.68 11.85 15.08
CA LEU A 317 4.85 12.12 14.23
C LEU A 317 5.30 13.59 14.33
N ALA A 318 4.38 14.55 14.24
CA ALA A 318 4.69 15.96 14.28
C ALA A 318 5.35 16.41 15.61
N ASN A 319 5.03 15.72 16.71
CA ASN A 319 5.54 16.03 18.06
C ASN A 319 6.75 15.16 18.50
N LEU A 320 7.28 14.31 17.63
CA LEU A 320 8.44 13.47 17.94
C LEU A 320 9.65 14.23 18.50
N PRO A 321 10.07 15.38 17.97
CA PRO A 321 11.21 16.13 18.52
C PRO A 321 11.04 16.52 19.99
N ARG A 322 9.81 16.87 20.41
CA ARG A 322 9.49 17.20 21.80
C ARG A 322 9.57 15.96 22.72
N ARG A 323 9.15 14.79 22.21
CA ARG A 323 9.24 13.52 22.96
C ARG A 323 10.69 13.08 23.15
N ALA A 324 11.51 13.16 22.09
CA ALA A 324 12.93 12.84 22.11
C ALA A 324 13.70 13.75 23.12
N GLY A 325 13.40 15.04 23.15
CA GLY A 325 14.00 15.98 24.11
C GLY A 325 13.64 15.68 25.56
N ARG A 326 12.40 15.28 25.84
CA ARG A 326 11.97 14.88 27.20
C ARG A 326 12.61 13.57 27.65
N ALA A 327 12.72 12.58 26.78
CA ALA A 327 13.39 11.32 27.12
C ALA A 327 14.85 11.53 27.53
N LYS A 328 15.59 12.37 26.81
CA LYS A 328 16.98 12.74 27.14
C LYS A 328 17.09 13.57 28.45
N ALA A 329 16.06 14.32 28.81
CA ALA A 329 16.06 15.13 30.05
C ALA A 329 15.75 14.30 31.32
N VAL A 330 14.99 13.20 31.18
CA VAL A 330 14.64 12.31 32.31
C VAL A 330 15.73 11.26 32.55
N GLY A 331 16.53 10.92 31.53
CA GLY A 331 17.64 9.97 31.64
C GLY A 331 18.98 10.59 32.10
N ARG A 332 18.98 11.85 32.46
CA ARG A 332 20.08 12.55 33.13
C ARG A 332 19.74 12.80 34.60
#